data_b3aa4b106eea563332777fa4d3e60c15
#
_entry.id   b3aa4b106eea563332777fa4d3e60c15
#
_cell.length_a   1.000
_cell.length_b   1.000
_cell.length_c   1.000
_cell.angle_alpha   90.00
_cell.angle_beta   90.00
_cell.angle_gamma   90.00
#
_symmetry.space_group_name_H-M   'P 1'
#
loop_
_entity.id
_entity.type
_entity.pdbx_description
1 polymer ?
#
loop_
_entity_poly.entity_id
_entity_poly.type
_entity_poly.pdbx_seq_one_letter_code
_entity_poly.pdbx_strand_id
1 'polypeptide(L)'
;MDRKDILLNKQRIVIKVGTSTITYEETGNINLEKLEKFVRILINLRNKGKEVIVVSSGAVGVGKNALGMDRRPQTESEKQACAAVGQGKLMMIYEKLFNEYGQLTAQVLLTKESVTNAKCRKNAKQTFDELFKMQVVPIVNENDAISVDELSYGNFGDNDTLAAYVSRLVDADLLILMSDIDGLYTDDPRKNPNARFIHTVGKIGRSLENMAKGASSDCGTGGMATKIKAAKCHCSRADMIIANGIIFIRSMM
;
A
#
# COMPACT_ATOMS: atom_id res chain seq x y z
N MET A 1 -19.87 7.33 -15.59
CA MET A 1 -18.61 6.69 -16.02
C MET A 1 -18.54 5.35 -15.29
N ASP A 2 -18.54 4.26 -16.02
CA ASP A 2 -18.52 2.92 -15.41
C ASP A 2 -17.16 2.72 -14.72
N ARG A 3 -17.14 1.99 -13.58
CA ARG A 3 -15.89 1.68 -12.85
C ARG A 3 -14.86 0.97 -13.72
N LYS A 4 -15.30 0.21 -14.73
CA LYS A 4 -14.44 -0.43 -15.72
C LYS A 4 -13.71 0.58 -16.59
N ASP A 5 -14.37 1.68 -16.97
CA ASP A 5 -13.78 2.72 -17.84
C ASP A 5 -12.64 3.47 -17.12
N ILE A 6 -12.73 3.64 -15.78
CA ILE A 6 -11.68 4.30 -15.00
C ILE A 6 -10.38 3.50 -15.10
N LEU A 7 -10.44 2.18 -14.97
CA LEU A 7 -9.25 1.30 -15.02
C LEU A 7 -8.69 1.15 -16.44
N LEU A 8 -9.56 1.13 -17.45
CA LEU A 8 -9.15 0.90 -18.84
C LEU A 8 -8.24 2.03 -19.37
N ASN A 9 -8.48 3.27 -18.98
CA ASN A 9 -7.76 4.45 -19.47
C ASN A 9 -6.52 4.84 -18.65
N LYS A 10 -6.30 4.21 -17.47
CA LYS A 10 -5.15 4.51 -16.62
C LYS A 10 -3.92 3.73 -17.08
N GLN A 11 -2.76 4.39 -17.12
CA GLN A 11 -1.50 3.78 -17.57
C GLN A 11 -0.61 3.41 -16.40
N ARG A 12 -0.40 4.33 -15.45
CA ARG A 12 0.46 4.12 -14.30
C ARG A 12 -0.36 4.00 -13.02
N ILE A 13 -0.27 2.83 -12.39
CA ILE A 13 -1.14 2.42 -11.29
C ILE A 13 -0.29 2.08 -10.07
N VAL A 14 -0.52 2.78 -8.95
CA VAL A 14 0.03 2.41 -7.64
C VAL A 14 -1.02 1.62 -6.87
N ILE A 15 -0.64 0.43 -6.38
CA ILE A 15 -1.52 -0.44 -5.61
C ILE A 15 -0.91 -0.68 -4.24
N LYS A 16 -1.57 -0.18 -3.21
CA LYS A 16 -1.19 -0.46 -1.82
C LYS A 16 -1.90 -1.70 -1.33
N VAL A 17 -1.14 -2.65 -0.82
CA VAL A 17 -1.65 -3.86 -0.20
C VAL A 17 -1.33 -3.87 1.30
N GLY A 18 -2.37 -4.01 2.13
CA GLY A 18 -2.25 -4.10 3.58
C GLY A 18 -1.87 -5.50 4.05
N THR A 19 -1.34 -5.59 5.27
CA THR A 19 -0.98 -6.87 5.90
C THR A 19 -2.16 -7.83 5.94
N SER A 20 -3.34 -7.39 6.37
CA SER A 20 -4.57 -8.20 6.44
C SER A 20 -5.01 -8.79 5.09
N THR A 21 -4.64 -8.15 3.98
CA THR A 21 -4.96 -8.64 2.63
C THR A 21 -4.09 -9.84 2.24
N ILE A 22 -2.85 -9.91 2.72
CA ILE A 22 -1.84 -10.90 2.29
C ILE A 22 -1.45 -11.90 3.39
N THR A 23 -2.05 -11.80 4.58
CA THR A 23 -1.78 -12.73 5.68
C THR A 23 -3.04 -13.46 6.15
N TYR A 24 -2.87 -14.54 6.86
CA TYR A 24 -3.91 -15.17 7.66
C TYR A 24 -4.11 -14.34 8.94
N GLU A 25 -5.36 -14.07 9.29
CA GLU A 25 -5.70 -13.26 10.46
C GLU A 25 -5.27 -13.93 11.77
N GLU A 26 -5.45 -15.25 11.83
CA GLU A 26 -5.19 -16.06 13.05
C GLU A 26 -3.70 -16.20 13.36
N THR A 27 -2.87 -16.38 12.35
CA THR A 27 -1.44 -16.70 12.53
C THR A 27 -0.51 -15.54 12.15
N GLY A 28 -1.00 -14.57 11.36
CA GLY A 28 -0.17 -13.53 10.78
C GLY A 28 0.83 -14.02 9.71
N ASN A 29 0.80 -15.32 9.37
CA ASN A 29 1.62 -15.86 8.30
C ASN A 29 1.13 -15.39 6.94
N ILE A 30 2.04 -15.34 5.96
CA ILE A 30 1.67 -14.96 4.60
C ILE A 30 0.70 -16.00 4.02
N ASN A 31 -0.43 -15.53 3.51
CA ASN A 31 -1.38 -16.32 2.75
C ASN A 31 -0.93 -16.36 1.29
N LEU A 32 -0.22 -17.44 0.93
CA LEU A 32 0.35 -17.60 -0.40
C LEU A 32 -0.72 -17.62 -1.50
N GLU A 33 -1.90 -18.20 -1.21
CA GLU A 33 -3.00 -18.24 -2.18
C GLU A 33 -3.51 -16.83 -2.52
N LYS A 34 -3.73 -15.98 -1.50
CA LYS A 34 -4.14 -14.60 -1.70
C LYS A 34 -3.06 -13.79 -2.44
N LEU A 35 -1.80 -13.99 -2.06
CA LEU A 35 -0.69 -13.26 -2.65
C LEU A 35 -0.45 -13.68 -4.10
N GLU A 36 -0.54 -14.97 -4.42
CA GLU A 36 -0.43 -15.48 -5.79
C GLU A 36 -1.54 -14.90 -6.69
N LYS A 37 -2.80 -14.94 -6.23
CA LYS A 37 -3.92 -14.34 -6.95
C LYS A 37 -3.70 -12.84 -7.20
N PHE A 38 -3.18 -12.14 -6.20
CA PHE A 38 -2.83 -10.73 -6.34
C PHE A 38 -1.75 -10.51 -7.39
N VAL A 39 -0.66 -11.27 -7.36
CA VAL A 39 0.41 -11.20 -8.35
C VAL A 39 -0.13 -11.48 -9.76
N ARG A 40 -0.98 -12.48 -9.95
CA ARG A 40 -1.61 -12.79 -11.24
C ARG A 40 -2.40 -11.61 -11.81
N ILE A 41 -3.12 -10.86 -10.95
CA ILE A 41 -3.81 -9.63 -11.37
C ILE A 41 -2.81 -8.57 -11.86
N LEU A 42 -1.70 -8.39 -11.13
CA LEU A 42 -0.67 -7.43 -11.50
C LEU A 42 -0.03 -7.78 -12.84
N ILE A 43 0.26 -9.06 -13.06
CA ILE A 43 0.77 -9.58 -14.34
C ILE A 43 -0.21 -9.30 -15.48
N ASN A 44 -1.51 -9.55 -15.26
CA ASN A 44 -2.54 -9.25 -16.26
C ASN A 44 -2.60 -7.75 -16.61
N LEU A 45 -2.44 -6.86 -15.62
CA LEU A 45 -2.33 -5.41 -15.87
C LEU A 45 -1.06 -5.09 -16.68
N ARG A 46 0.07 -5.69 -16.32
CA ARG A 46 1.34 -5.52 -17.04
C ARG A 46 1.21 -5.98 -18.50
N ASN A 47 0.62 -7.14 -18.74
CA ASN A 47 0.39 -7.69 -20.08
C ASN A 47 -0.54 -6.82 -20.94
N LYS A 48 -1.37 -5.98 -20.30
CA LYS A 48 -2.17 -4.93 -20.95
C LYS A 48 -1.40 -3.62 -21.16
N GLY A 49 -0.08 -3.61 -20.97
CA GLY A 49 0.79 -2.44 -21.15
C GLY A 49 0.75 -1.42 -20.01
N LYS A 50 0.17 -1.77 -18.84
CA LYS A 50 0.12 -0.86 -17.68
C LYS A 50 1.44 -0.88 -16.91
N GLU A 51 1.85 0.25 -16.38
CA GLU A 51 2.93 0.37 -15.40
C GLU A 51 2.34 0.21 -14.01
N VAL A 52 2.82 -0.80 -13.27
CA VAL A 52 2.28 -1.16 -11.96
C VAL A 52 3.35 -1.03 -10.90
N ILE A 53 3.00 -0.41 -9.79
CA ILE A 53 3.83 -0.28 -8.58
C ILE A 53 3.06 -0.89 -7.42
N VAL A 54 3.72 -1.70 -6.61
CA VAL A 54 3.16 -2.26 -5.38
C VAL A 54 3.73 -1.54 -4.19
N VAL A 55 2.89 -1.01 -3.31
CA VAL A 55 3.28 -0.56 -1.96
C VAL A 55 2.81 -1.61 -0.97
N SER A 56 3.76 -2.38 -0.44
CA SER A 56 3.47 -3.56 0.39
C SER A 56 3.68 -3.26 1.87
N SER A 57 2.76 -3.73 2.70
CA SER A 57 2.91 -3.78 4.15
C SER A 57 3.31 -5.18 4.61
N GLY A 58 3.54 -5.33 5.92
CA GLY A 58 3.66 -6.65 6.56
C GLY A 58 5.08 -7.08 6.93
N ALA A 59 6.10 -6.30 6.60
CA ALA A 59 7.50 -6.66 6.91
C ALA A 59 7.71 -6.98 8.39
N VAL A 60 7.26 -6.12 9.31
CA VAL A 60 7.38 -6.35 10.77
C VAL A 60 6.70 -7.66 11.19
N GLY A 61 5.48 -7.91 10.71
CA GLY A 61 4.75 -9.14 11.04
C GLY A 61 5.42 -10.41 10.52
N VAL A 62 5.88 -10.37 9.27
CA VAL A 62 6.63 -11.49 8.66
C VAL A 62 7.94 -11.75 9.40
N GLY A 63 8.65 -10.69 9.80
CA GLY A 63 9.88 -10.81 10.56
C GLY A 63 9.66 -11.34 11.97
N LYS A 64 8.62 -10.85 12.66
CA LYS A 64 8.21 -11.39 13.97
C LYS A 64 8.02 -12.92 13.92
N ASN A 65 7.24 -13.39 12.94
CA ASN A 65 6.98 -14.81 12.77
C ASN A 65 8.25 -15.59 12.39
N ALA A 66 9.09 -15.02 11.54
CA ALA A 66 10.35 -15.62 11.12
C ALA A 66 11.36 -15.77 12.26
N LEU A 67 11.33 -14.84 13.21
CA LEU A 67 12.17 -14.86 14.42
C LEU A 67 11.56 -15.73 15.54
N GLY A 68 10.39 -16.33 15.34
CA GLY A 68 9.71 -17.15 16.36
C GLY A 68 9.26 -16.33 17.57
N MET A 69 8.97 -15.04 17.42
CA MET A 69 8.53 -14.21 18.54
C MET A 69 7.06 -14.46 18.86
N ASP A 70 6.75 -14.92 20.06
CA ASP A 70 5.38 -15.19 20.52
C ASP A 70 4.57 -13.89 20.76
N ARG A 71 5.26 -12.80 21.13
CA ARG A 71 4.65 -11.47 21.38
C ARG A 71 4.91 -10.48 20.25
N ARG A 72 4.12 -9.42 20.19
CA ARG A 72 4.40 -8.29 19.32
C ARG A 72 5.67 -7.56 19.76
N PRO A 73 6.50 -7.05 18.82
CA PRO A 73 7.66 -6.24 19.18
C PRO A 73 7.20 -5.00 19.96
N GLN A 74 7.84 -4.75 21.08
CA GLN A 74 7.45 -3.71 22.06
C GLN A 74 8.31 -2.45 21.88
N THR A 75 9.60 -2.65 21.62
CA THR A 75 10.55 -1.55 21.43
C THR A 75 10.71 -1.21 19.96
N GLU A 76 11.14 0.00 19.69
CA GLU A 76 11.45 0.43 18.31
C GLU A 76 12.56 -0.43 17.68
N SER A 77 13.60 -0.76 18.45
CA SER A 77 14.69 -1.65 17.99
C SER A 77 14.18 -3.05 17.63
N GLU A 78 13.23 -3.60 18.39
CA GLU A 78 12.61 -4.88 18.03
C GLU A 78 11.79 -4.78 16.74
N LYS A 79 11.05 -3.69 16.55
CA LYS A 79 10.31 -3.45 15.30
C LYS A 79 11.25 -3.33 14.11
N GLN A 80 12.33 -2.55 14.24
CA GLN A 80 13.35 -2.38 13.22
C GLN A 80 14.02 -3.71 12.85
N ALA A 81 14.40 -4.52 13.84
CA ALA A 81 14.98 -5.85 13.62
C ALA A 81 13.97 -6.79 12.91
N CYS A 82 12.70 -6.80 13.36
CA CYS A 82 11.65 -7.54 12.70
C CYS A 82 11.46 -7.07 11.24
N ALA A 83 11.44 -5.75 11.02
CA ALA A 83 11.29 -5.19 9.68
C ALA A 83 12.44 -5.61 8.75
N ALA A 84 13.68 -5.56 9.23
CA ALA A 84 14.87 -5.97 8.45
C ALA A 84 14.79 -7.44 8.02
N VAL A 85 14.47 -8.37 8.95
CA VAL A 85 14.32 -9.79 8.65
C VAL A 85 13.11 -10.06 7.75
N GLY A 86 11.99 -9.42 8.07
CA GLY A 86 10.72 -9.67 7.38
C GLY A 86 10.67 -9.09 5.99
N GLN A 87 11.31 -7.94 5.75
CA GLN A 87 11.38 -7.33 4.43
C GLN A 87 12.14 -8.23 3.45
N GLY A 88 13.26 -8.82 3.86
CA GLY A 88 13.99 -9.78 3.03
C GLY A 88 13.13 -10.99 2.66
N LYS A 89 12.43 -11.60 3.64
CA LYS A 89 11.52 -12.73 3.39
C LYS A 89 10.34 -12.36 2.50
N LEU A 90 9.74 -11.20 2.70
CA LEU A 90 8.64 -10.73 1.90
C LEU A 90 9.06 -10.54 0.43
N MET A 91 10.24 -9.96 0.20
CA MET A 91 10.79 -9.82 -1.16
C MET A 91 11.07 -11.16 -1.82
N MET A 92 11.65 -12.12 -1.12
CA MET A 92 11.85 -13.49 -1.66
C MET A 92 10.54 -14.12 -2.15
N ILE A 93 9.44 -13.91 -1.41
CA ILE A 93 8.13 -14.45 -1.78
C ILE A 93 7.58 -13.74 -3.02
N TYR A 94 7.63 -12.40 -3.06
CA TYR A 94 7.24 -11.64 -4.25
C TYR A 94 8.05 -12.07 -5.47
N GLU A 95 9.38 -12.09 -5.35
CA GLU A 95 10.28 -12.47 -6.42
C GLU A 95 9.93 -13.87 -6.98
N LYS A 96 9.74 -14.86 -6.09
CA LYS A 96 9.33 -16.20 -6.48
C LYS A 96 8.03 -16.19 -7.28
N LEU A 97 6.99 -15.52 -6.77
CA LEU A 97 5.67 -15.51 -7.42
C LEU A 97 5.66 -14.75 -8.76
N PHE A 98 6.36 -13.63 -8.87
CA PHE A 98 6.49 -12.89 -10.12
C PHE A 98 7.33 -13.64 -11.15
N ASN A 99 8.37 -14.34 -10.69
CA ASN A 99 9.26 -15.11 -11.55
C ASN A 99 8.56 -16.31 -12.23
N GLU A 100 7.52 -16.89 -11.62
CA GLU A 100 6.65 -17.90 -12.25
C GLU A 100 6.01 -17.39 -13.57
N TYR A 101 5.89 -16.08 -13.71
CA TYR A 101 5.36 -15.41 -14.90
C TYR A 101 6.46 -14.72 -15.73
N GLY A 102 7.74 -14.98 -15.45
CA GLY A 102 8.86 -14.35 -16.14
C GLY A 102 8.99 -12.83 -15.91
N GLN A 103 8.37 -12.31 -14.84
CA GLN A 103 8.37 -10.89 -14.52
C GLN A 103 9.39 -10.56 -13.42
N LEU A 104 10.31 -9.63 -13.70
CA LEU A 104 11.25 -9.13 -12.71
C LEU A 104 10.60 -8.13 -11.75
N THR A 105 11.04 -8.17 -10.49
CA THR A 105 10.69 -7.20 -9.46
C THR A 105 11.92 -6.48 -8.94
N ALA A 106 11.74 -5.27 -8.40
CA ALA A 106 12.79 -4.53 -7.72
C ALA A 106 12.30 -4.01 -6.37
N GLN A 107 13.10 -4.20 -5.34
CA GLN A 107 12.85 -3.58 -4.04
C GLN A 107 13.19 -2.10 -4.05
N VAL A 108 12.27 -1.26 -3.60
CA VAL A 108 12.52 0.17 -3.37
C VAL A 108 12.10 0.52 -1.94
N LEU A 109 13.08 0.79 -1.08
CA LEU A 109 12.84 1.22 0.30
C LEU A 109 12.99 2.73 0.41
N LEU A 110 11.95 3.38 0.91
CA LEU A 110 11.88 4.83 1.04
C LEU A 110 11.80 5.25 2.50
N THR A 111 12.43 6.35 2.82
CA THR A 111 12.18 7.11 4.05
C THR A 111 11.39 8.37 3.71
N LYS A 112 10.84 9.05 4.71
CA LYS A 112 10.15 10.32 4.48
C LYS A 112 11.07 11.37 3.84
N GLU A 113 12.36 11.35 4.15
CA GLU A 113 13.36 12.20 3.51
C GLU A 113 13.45 11.94 2.00
N SER A 114 13.31 10.68 1.57
CA SER A 114 13.36 10.30 0.15
C SER A 114 12.34 11.05 -0.71
N VAL A 115 11.25 11.52 -0.13
CA VAL A 115 10.17 12.23 -0.83
C VAL A 115 10.09 13.73 -0.48
N THR A 116 10.61 14.15 0.67
CA THR A 116 10.58 15.56 1.10
C THR A 116 11.80 16.33 0.65
N ASN A 117 13.01 15.73 0.71
CA ASN A 117 14.24 16.33 0.21
C ASN A 117 14.24 16.35 -1.33
N ALA A 118 14.45 17.52 -1.92
CA ALA A 118 14.37 17.71 -3.37
C ALA A 118 15.37 16.84 -4.17
N LYS A 119 16.60 16.67 -3.66
CA LYS A 119 17.65 15.86 -4.31
C LYS A 119 17.31 14.37 -4.21
N CYS A 120 16.94 13.90 -3.02
CA CYS A 120 16.53 12.50 -2.80
C CYS A 120 15.29 12.14 -3.64
N ARG A 121 14.30 13.02 -3.68
CA ARG A 121 13.09 12.86 -4.48
C ARG A 121 13.40 12.76 -5.98
N LYS A 122 14.30 13.60 -6.51
CA LYS A 122 14.74 13.53 -7.91
C LYS A 122 15.39 12.18 -8.20
N ASN A 123 16.30 11.72 -7.34
CA ASN A 123 16.98 10.43 -7.52
C ASN A 123 15.99 9.26 -7.46
N ALA A 124 15.08 9.26 -6.49
CA ALA A 124 14.05 8.24 -6.39
C ALA A 124 13.17 8.20 -7.65
N LYS A 125 12.72 9.37 -8.15
CA LYS A 125 11.95 9.44 -9.39
C LYS A 125 12.71 8.84 -10.58
N GLN A 126 13.99 9.18 -10.74
CA GLN A 126 14.83 8.64 -11.81
C GLN A 126 14.95 7.12 -11.74
N THR A 127 15.07 6.55 -10.52
CA THR A 127 15.09 5.11 -10.32
C THR A 127 13.79 4.46 -10.79
N PHE A 128 12.63 5.01 -10.41
CA PHE A 128 11.33 4.51 -10.88
C PHE A 128 11.20 4.60 -12.40
N ASP A 129 11.54 5.74 -12.98
CA ASP A 129 11.45 5.97 -14.43
C ASP A 129 12.32 4.95 -15.20
N GLU A 130 13.49 4.58 -14.68
CA GLU A 130 14.36 3.59 -15.29
C GLU A 130 13.83 2.15 -15.12
N LEU A 131 13.29 1.80 -13.94
CA LEU A 131 12.64 0.52 -13.71
C LEU A 131 11.45 0.30 -14.67
N PHE A 132 10.66 1.35 -14.94
CA PHE A 132 9.56 1.25 -15.92
C PHE A 132 10.05 0.99 -17.34
N LYS A 133 11.12 1.67 -17.78
CA LYS A 133 11.74 1.41 -19.09
C LYS A 133 12.26 -0.03 -19.20
N MET A 134 12.83 -0.56 -18.12
CA MET A 134 13.28 -1.94 -18.01
C MET A 134 12.15 -2.94 -17.83
N GLN A 135 10.90 -2.48 -17.74
CA GLN A 135 9.71 -3.32 -17.51
C GLN A 135 9.73 -4.09 -16.18
N VAL A 136 10.46 -3.61 -15.18
CA VAL A 136 10.54 -4.19 -13.84
C VAL A 136 9.39 -3.65 -12.97
N VAL A 137 8.80 -4.50 -12.14
CA VAL A 137 7.74 -4.10 -11.19
C VAL A 137 8.38 -3.66 -9.86
N PRO A 138 8.27 -2.37 -9.48
CA PRO A 138 8.75 -1.90 -8.18
C PRO A 138 7.86 -2.42 -7.04
N ILE A 139 8.47 -3.04 -6.03
CA ILE A 139 7.85 -3.38 -4.75
C ILE A 139 8.40 -2.41 -3.71
N VAL A 140 7.54 -1.50 -3.27
CA VAL A 140 7.91 -0.38 -2.41
C VAL A 140 7.48 -0.65 -0.98
N ASN A 141 8.33 -0.28 -0.02
CA ASN A 141 7.96 -0.20 1.38
C ASN A 141 8.72 0.95 2.06
N GLU A 142 8.33 1.28 3.29
CA GLU A 142 9.15 2.15 4.14
C GLU A 142 10.42 1.40 4.55
N ASN A 143 11.52 2.13 4.71
CA ASN A 143 12.76 1.58 5.26
C ASN A 143 12.68 1.58 6.80
N ASP A 144 11.80 0.74 7.33
CA ASP A 144 11.55 0.62 8.78
C ASP A 144 12.82 0.22 9.57
N ALA A 145 13.83 -0.34 8.93
CA ALA A 145 15.07 -0.74 9.60
C ALA A 145 15.91 0.47 10.07
N ILE A 146 15.75 1.62 9.41
CA ILE A 146 16.50 2.85 9.71
C ILE A 146 15.60 4.07 9.91
N SER A 147 14.28 3.92 9.81
CA SER A 147 13.32 5.00 10.05
C SER A 147 13.20 5.22 11.55
N VAL A 148 13.55 6.41 12.03
CA VAL A 148 13.46 6.79 13.44
C VAL A 148 12.53 7.99 13.60
N ASP A 149 11.60 7.90 14.55
CA ASP A 149 10.59 8.91 14.82
C ASP A 149 11.16 10.25 15.34
N GLU A 150 12.36 10.23 15.94
CA GLU A 150 12.91 11.36 16.66
C GLU A 150 13.68 12.37 15.81
N LEU A 151 14.01 12.04 14.55
CA LEU A 151 14.69 12.98 13.67
C LEU A 151 13.68 13.80 12.87
N SER A 152 14.04 15.06 12.57
CA SER A 152 13.23 16.14 11.98
C SER A 152 12.27 15.80 10.83
N TYR A 153 12.33 14.60 10.28
CA TYR A 153 11.52 14.15 9.15
C TYR A 153 10.48 13.09 9.50
N GLY A 154 10.62 12.33 10.63
CA GLY A 154 9.71 11.27 11.06
C GLY A 154 9.54 10.13 10.04
N ASN A 155 8.66 9.17 10.34
CA ASN A 155 8.23 8.14 9.41
C ASN A 155 6.98 8.59 8.60
N PHE A 156 6.53 7.79 7.64
CA PHE A 156 5.26 8.05 6.93
C PHE A 156 4.05 7.84 7.85
N GLY A 157 4.21 7.04 8.90
CA GLY A 157 3.18 6.69 9.87
C GLY A 157 2.29 5.54 9.41
N ASP A 158 2.08 5.39 8.11
CA ASP A 158 1.30 4.29 7.52
C ASP A 158 1.55 4.17 6.02
N ASN A 159 1.30 2.97 5.47
CA ASN A 159 1.53 2.69 4.05
C ASN A 159 0.48 3.30 3.10
N ASP A 160 -0.66 3.79 3.59
CA ASP A 160 -1.59 4.56 2.76
C ASP A 160 -0.96 5.92 2.43
N THR A 161 -0.34 6.56 3.43
CA THR A 161 0.42 7.81 3.26
C THR A 161 1.63 7.59 2.34
N LEU A 162 2.44 6.54 2.57
CA LEU A 162 3.56 6.19 1.69
C LEU A 162 3.09 6.01 0.24
N ALA A 163 2.00 5.27 0.02
CA ALA A 163 1.45 5.02 -1.32
C ALA A 163 1.01 6.32 -2.02
N ALA A 164 0.43 7.26 -1.27
CA ALA A 164 0.09 8.57 -1.81
C ALA A 164 1.32 9.39 -2.22
N TYR A 165 2.40 9.35 -1.43
CA TYR A 165 3.65 10.00 -1.80
C TYR A 165 4.31 9.35 -3.01
N VAL A 166 4.36 8.01 -3.07
CA VAL A 166 4.87 7.25 -4.22
C VAL A 166 4.07 7.61 -5.46
N SER A 167 2.75 7.62 -5.37
CA SER A 167 1.86 7.95 -6.48
C SER A 167 2.13 9.35 -7.06
N ARG A 168 2.36 10.34 -6.20
CA ARG A 168 2.79 11.69 -6.62
C ARG A 168 4.20 11.71 -7.21
N LEU A 169 5.12 10.94 -6.63
CA LEU A 169 6.52 10.89 -7.06
C LEU A 169 6.65 10.36 -8.48
N VAL A 170 5.84 9.36 -8.82
CA VAL A 170 5.88 8.69 -10.13
C VAL A 170 4.85 9.25 -11.14
N ASP A 171 4.12 10.31 -10.80
CA ASP A 171 3.02 10.87 -11.61
C ASP A 171 2.00 9.78 -12.02
N ALA A 172 1.54 8.98 -11.04
CA ALA A 172 0.57 7.92 -11.30
C ALA A 172 -0.82 8.47 -11.66
N ASP A 173 -1.54 7.75 -12.52
CA ASP A 173 -2.90 8.08 -12.93
C ASP A 173 -3.95 7.57 -11.95
N LEU A 174 -3.60 6.52 -11.20
CA LEU A 174 -4.50 5.83 -10.29
C LEU A 174 -3.75 5.33 -9.06
N LEU A 175 -4.32 5.58 -7.89
CA LEU A 175 -3.95 4.97 -6.61
C LEU A 175 -5.06 4.03 -6.15
N ILE A 176 -4.75 2.77 -5.90
CA ILE A 176 -5.66 1.79 -5.31
C ILE A 176 -5.20 1.47 -3.89
N LEU A 177 -6.02 1.78 -2.90
CA LEU A 177 -5.80 1.39 -1.52
C LEU A 177 -6.62 0.14 -1.20
N MET A 178 -5.97 -1.01 -1.12
CA MET A 178 -6.59 -2.23 -0.64
C MET A 178 -6.72 -2.20 0.88
N SER A 179 -7.92 -2.49 1.35
CA SER A 179 -8.33 -2.42 2.75
C SER A 179 -9.12 -3.68 3.16
N ASP A 180 -9.41 -3.79 4.44
CA ASP A 180 -10.36 -4.75 5.04
C ASP A 180 -11.82 -4.35 4.86
N ILE A 181 -12.08 -3.12 4.41
CA ILE A 181 -13.42 -2.61 4.08
C ILE A 181 -13.54 -2.34 2.58
N ASP A 182 -14.76 -2.38 2.05
CA ASP A 182 -15.06 -2.31 0.61
C ASP A 182 -15.12 -0.89 0.03
N GLY A 183 -14.87 0.13 0.86
CA GLY A 183 -14.80 1.52 0.39
C GLY A 183 -14.85 2.54 1.52
N LEU A 184 -15.29 3.75 1.18
CA LEU A 184 -15.44 4.86 2.10
C LEU A 184 -16.85 4.83 2.73
N TYR A 185 -16.92 5.04 4.03
CA TYR A 185 -18.17 5.10 4.80
C TYR A 185 -18.26 6.40 5.61
N THR A 186 -19.49 6.77 5.99
CA THR A 186 -19.74 7.92 6.87
C THR A 186 -19.25 7.70 8.30
N ASP A 187 -19.05 6.44 8.71
CA ASP A 187 -18.54 5.98 10.01
C ASP A 187 -17.99 4.56 9.85
N ASP A 188 -17.43 3.95 10.91
CA ASP A 188 -16.98 2.55 10.85
C ASP A 188 -18.18 1.59 10.74
N PRO A 189 -18.38 0.90 9.60
CA PRO A 189 -19.52 0.02 9.40
C PRO A 189 -19.53 -1.21 10.32
N ARG A 190 -18.40 -1.55 10.96
CA ARG A 190 -18.32 -2.65 11.93
C ARG A 190 -18.82 -2.26 13.31
N LYS A 191 -18.80 -0.96 13.62
CA LYS A 191 -19.24 -0.41 14.92
C LYS A 191 -20.59 0.29 14.85
N ASN A 192 -20.88 0.90 13.70
CA ASN A 192 -22.13 1.65 13.49
C ASN A 192 -22.94 1.07 12.34
N PRO A 193 -24.08 0.38 12.64
CA PRO A 193 -24.95 -0.18 11.61
C PRO A 193 -25.63 0.87 10.71
N ASN A 194 -25.61 2.15 11.12
CA ASN A 194 -26.14 3.27 10.33
C ASN A 194 -25.06 3.92 9.42
N ALA A 195 -23.84 3.39 9.41
CA ALA A 195 -22.79 3.85 8.51
C ALA A 195 -23.21 3.66 7.04
N ARG A 196 -23.19 4.75 6.27
CA ARG A 196 -23.59 4.73 4.86
C ARG A 196 -22.36 4.70 3.97
N PHE A 197 -22.41 3.86 2.93
CA PHE A 197 -21.37 3.77 1.92
C PHE A 197 -21.34 5.04 1.05
N ILE A 198 -20.14 5.58 0.81
CA ILE A 198 -19.92 6.75 -0.03
C ILE A 198 -19.27 6.30 -1.34
N HIS A 199 -20.05 6.24 -2.39
CA HIS A 199 -19.62 5.72 -3.69
C HIS A 199 -18.56 6.59 -4.39
N THR A 200 -18.70 7.91 -4.28
CA THR A 200 -17.84 8.86 -5.00
C THR A 200 -17.67 10.14 -4.22
N VAL A 201 -16.44 10.64 -4.19
CA VAL A 201 -16.10 11.93 -3.58
C VAL A 201 -15.46 12.81 -4.65
N GLY A 202 -16.13 13.89 -5.03
CA GLY A 202 -15.60 14.85 -6.00
C GLY A 202 -14.58 15.82 -5.41
N LYS A 203 -14.78 16.25 -4.15
CA LYS A 203 -13.85 17.13 -3.43
C LYS A 203 -13.76 16.73 -1.95
N ILE A 204 -12.53 16.70 -1.45
CA ILE A 204 -12.28 16.42 -0.04
C ILE A 204 -12.46 17.73 0.74
N GLY A 205 -13.61 17.86 1.42
CA GLY A 205 -13.95 19.01 2.24
C GLY A 205 -13.83 18.71 3.75
N ARG A 206 -13.98 19.75 4.57
CA ARG A 206 -13.94 19.64 6.04
C ARG A 206 -14.94 18.63 6.62
N SER A 207 -16.11 18.47 6.00
CA SER A 207 -17.12 17.49 6.40
C SER A 207 -16.58 16.07 6.34
N LEU A 208 -15.92 15.69 5.24
CA LEU A 208 -15.33 14.36 5.07
C LEU A 208 -14.18 14.11 6.07
N GLU A 209 -13.40 15.13 6.35
CA GLU A 209 -12.31 15.05 7.35
C GLU A 209 -12.83 14.83 8.78
N ASN A 210 -13.93 15.47 9.13
CA ASN A 210 -14.54 15.30 10.44
C ASN A 210 -15.15 13.92 10.62
N MET A 211 -15.76 13.35 9.58
CA MET A 211 -16.24 11.96 9.59
C MET A 211 -15.10 10.96 9.84
N ALA A 212 -13.93 11.17 9.23
CA ALA A 212 -12.78 10.30 9.41
C ALA A 212 -12.18 10.30 10.81
N LYS A 213 -12.28 11.42 11.54
CA LYS A 213 -11.76 11.54 12.90
C LYS A 213 -12.58 10.75 13.94
N GLY A 214 -13.86 10.47 13.64
CA GLY A 214 -14.72 9.66 14.50
C GLY A 214 -14.50 8.13 14.36
N ALA A 215 -13.94 7.70 13.25
CA ALA A 215 -13.75 6.28 12.93
C ALA A 215 -12.33 5.80 13.32
N SER A 216 -11.98 5.82 14.60
CA SER A 216 -10.72 5.23 15.09
C SER A 216 -10.83 3.70 15.15
N SER A 217 -9.99 2.98 14.41
CA SER A 217 -9.87 1.53 14.53
C SER A 217 -8.79 1.18 15.57
N ASP A 218 -9.13 0.39 16.57
CA ASP A 218 -8.20 -0.12 17.58
C ASP A 218 -7.26 -1.23 17.02
N CYS A 219 -7.47 -1.64 15.79
CA CYS A 219 -6.68 -2.70 15.11
C CYS A 219 -6.01 -2.16 13.84
N GLY A 220 -4.78 -1.68 13.97
CA GLY A 220 -3.92 -1.34 12.85
C GLY A 220 -3.76 0.15 12.59
N THR A 221 -2.60 0.54 12.04
CA THR A 221 -2.21 1.92 11.74
C THR A 221 -2.96 2.54 10.53
N GLY A 222 -3.85 1.81 9.86
CA GLY A 222 -4.48 2.17 8.58
C GLY A 222 -6.00 2.39 8.65
N GLY A 223 -6.50 3.33 9.49
CA GLY A 223 -7.93 3.66 9.58
C GLY A 223 -8.45 4.55 8.43
N MET A 224 -9.75 4.93 8.50
CA MET A 224 -10.38 5.83 7.53
C MET A 224 -9.65 7.20 7.45
N ALA A 225 -9.13 7.69 8.57
CA ALA A 225 -8.36 8.94 8.65
C ALA A 225 -7.11 8.91 7.77
N THR A 226 -6.37 7.79 7.74
CA THR A 226 -5.17 7.63 6.91
C THR A 226 -5.52 7.64 5.43
N LYS A 227 -6.63 7.01 5.04
CA LYS A 227 -7.11 6.98 3.65
C LYS A 227 -7.52 8.36 3.15
N ILE A 228 -8.18 9.16 3.99
CA ILE A 228 -8.53 10.55 3.65
C ILE A 228 -7.29 11.44 3.60
N LYS A 229 -6.33 11.23 4.51
CA LYS A 229 -5.02 11.91 4.46
C LYS A 229 -4.26 11.56 3.17
N ALA A 230 -4.24 10.28 2.80
CA ALA A 230 -3.65 9.81 1.54
C ALA A 230 -4.34 10.46 0.33
N ALA A 231 -5.67 10.50 0.33
CA ALA A 231 -6.45 11.13 -0.73
C ALA A 231 -6.12 12.62 -0.88
N LYS A 232 -5.99 13.37 0.19
CA LYS A 232 -5.57 14.79 0.14
C LYS A 232 -4.17 14.96 -0.45
N CYS A 233 -3.26 14.04 -0.10
CA CYS A 233 -1.89 14.08 -0.59
C CYS A 233 -1.83 13.76 -2.10
N HIS A 234 -2.69 12.85 -2.58
CA HIS A 234 -2.68 12.30 -3.92
C HIS A 234 -3.56 13.06 -4.93
N CYS A 235 -4.80 13.43 -4.54
CA CYS A 235 -5.89 13.82 -5.44
C CYS A 235 -5.74 15.16 -6.18
N SER A 236 -4.55 15.76 -6.27
CA SER A 236 -4.39 16.95 -7.10
C SER A 236 -4.33 16.66 -8.62
N ARG A 237 -4.05 15.41 -9.03
CA ARG A 237 -3.82 15.05 -10.43
C ARG A 237 -4.28 13.65 -10.86
N ALA A 238 -4.71 12.80 -9.92
CA ALA A 238 -5.04 11.41 -10.23
C ALA A 238 -6.24 10.91 -9.41
N ASP A 239 -6.85 9.82 -9.87
CA ASP A 239 -7.97 9.19 -9.19
C ASP A 239 -7.48 8.28 -8.07
N MET A 240 -8.29 8.11 -7.01
CA MET A 240 -8.05 7.16 -5.93
C MET A 240 -9.25 6.25 -5.72
N ILE A 241 -8.97 4.96 -5.52
CA ILE A 241 -9.98 3.94 -5.21
C ILE A 241 -9.62 3.30 -3.87
N ILE A 242 -10.62 3.16 -3.00
CA ILE A 242 -10.55 2.30 -1.81
C ILE A 242 -11.34 1.05 -2.15
N ALA A 243 -10.74 -0.13 -2.00
CA ALA A 243 -11.38 -1.41 -2.32
C ALA A 243 -11.07 -2.45 -1.26
N ASN A 244 -12.01 -3.36 -1.04
CA ASN A 244 -11.74 -4.55 -0.22
C ASN A 244 -10.76 -5.46 -0.96
N GLY A 245 -9.59 -5.72 -0.36
CA GLY A 245 -8.53 -6.48 -0.98
C GLY A 245 -8.93 -7.92 -1.34
N ILE A 246 -9.78 -8.55 -0.53
CA ILE A 246 -10.28 -9.91 -0.77
C ILE A 246 -11.27 -9.93 -1.94
N ILE A 247 -12.22 -8.99 -1.94
CA ILE A 247 -13.26 -8.88 -3.00
C ILE A 247 -12.60 -8.46 -4.31
N PHE A 248 -11.67 -7.50 -4.28
CA PHE A 248 -10.94 -7.04 -5.45
C PHE A 248 -10.19 -8.20 -6.13
N ILE A 249 -9.48 -9.01 -5.35
CA ILE A 249 -8.77 -10.19 -5.86
C ILE A 249 -9.76 -11.22 -6.47
N ARG A 250 -10.96 -11.39 -5.88
CA ARG A 250 -11.98 -12.32 -6.42
C ARG A 250 -12.69 -11.81 -7.66
N SER A 251 -12.90 -10.51 -7.79
CA SER A 251 -13.68 -9.92 -8.89
C SER A 251 -12.88 -9.70 -10.17
N MET A 252 -11.56 -9.78 -10.11
CA MET A 252 -10.66 -9.57 -11.25
C MET A 252 -10.24 -10.90 -11.92
N MET A 253 -10.67 -12.04 -11.37
CA MET A 253 -10.52 -13.38 -11.96
C MET A 253 -11.73 -13.74 -12.81
#